data_da33bb68451d445fb30c683db989c352
#
_entry.id   da33bb68451d445fb30c683db989c352
#
_cell.length_a   1.000
_cell.length_b   1.000
_cell.length_c   1.000
_cell.angle_alpha   90.00
_cell.angle_beta   90.00
_cell.angle_gamma   90.00
#
_symmetry.space_group_name_H-M   'P 1'
#
loop_
_entity.id
_entity.type
_entity.pdbx_description
1 polymer ?
#
loop_
_entity_poly.entity_id
_entity_poly.type
_entity_poly.pdbx_seq_one_letter_code
_entity_poly.pdbx_strand_id
1 'polypeptide(L)'
;MARVRNIAADELPADLAAIYREFAGGYGPFTNQVAVFAHVPAALRYLMPLLMELRTAKTLPKRALELAIVIVSQLNACDYYVAHHKPFLAVEGVSAAGADRLLDYPDHPELDDTDKLVVEYAIAAWERPNRIPDGLFQHLRRHFSEAQIVELTLRITLCGFFNKFNDALQIEEEPEAAERLAAL
;
A
#
# COMPACT_ATOMS: atom_id res chain seq x y z
N MET A 1 -1.36 21.76 0.70
CA MET A 1 -0.73 22.24 -0.55
C MET A 1 0.57 21.48 -0.74
N ALA A 2 0.73 20.82 -1.87
CA ALA A 2 1.93 20.05 -2.19
C ALA A 2 3.21 20.90 -2.07
N ARG A 3 4.28 20.31 -1.54
CA ARG A 3 5.57 20.99 -1.34
C ARG A 3 6.45 21.04 -2.59
N VAL A 4 6.13 20.18 -3.56
CA VAL A 4 6.79 20.11 -4.87
C VAL A 4 5.73 20.06 -5.95
N ARG A 5 6.05 20.56 -7.14
CA ARG A 5 5.12 20.51 -8.26
C ARG A 5 5.01 19.09 -8.84
N ASN A 6 3.89 18.78 -9.42
CA ASN A 6 3.73 17.61 -10.26
C ASN A 6 4.44 17.82 -11.60
N ILE A 7 5.18 16.80 -12.08
CA ILE A 7 5.72 16.76 -13.44
C ILE A 7 4.71 16.05 -14.34
N ALA A 8 4.38 16.67 -15.47
CA ALA A 8 3.52 16.05 -16.47
C ALA A 8 4.32 15.08 -17.36
N ALA A 9 3.65 14.08 -17.93
CA ALA A 9 4.30 13.07 -18.77
C ALA A 9 4.95 13.64 -20.03
N ASP A 10 4.45 14.76 -20.55
CA ASP A 10 4.98 15.45 -21.74
C ASP A 10 6.25 16.28 -21.44
N GLU A 11 6.54 16.54 -20.18
CA GLU A 11 7.80 17.16 -19.74
C GLU A 11 8.98 16.17 -19.69
N LEU A 12 8.71 14.87 -19.85
CA LEU A 12 9.70 13.80 -19.67
C LEU A 12 10.28 13.32 -21.00
N PRO A 13 11.52 12.79 -21.02
CA PRO A 13 12.02 12.00 -22.12
C PRO A 13 11.08 10.85 -22.47
N ALA A 14 11.01 10.47 -23.75
CA ALA A 14 10.00 9.54 -24.28
C ALA A 14 9.94 8.18 -23.55
N ASP A 15 11.11 7.63 -23.16
CA ASP A 15 11.23 6.37 -22.42
C ASP A 15 10.60 6.47 -21.02
N LEU A 16 10.84 7.55 -20.31
CA LEU A 16 10.26 7.80 -18.98
C LEU A 16 8.78 8.15 -19.05
N ALA A 17 8.38 8.93 -20.07
CA ALA A 17 6.99 9.27 -20.32
C ALA A 17 6.13 8.02 -20.58
N ALA A 18 6.69 6.99 -21.25
CA ALA A 18 6.01 5.72 -21.47
C ALA A 18 5.73 5.00 -20.14
N ILE A 19 6.73 4.86 -19.28
CA ILE A 19 6.58 4.24 -17.95
C ILE A 19 5.57 5.02 -17.08
N TYR A 20 5.67 6.34 -17.08
CA TYR A 20 4.72 7.20 -16.37
C TYR A 20 3.27 6.93 -16.78
N ARG A 21 2.98 6.95 -18.10
CA ARG A 21 1.63 6.73 -18.62
C ARG A 21 1.11 5.32 -18.33
N GLU A 22 1.98 4.32 -18.45
CA GLU A 22 1.64 2.94 -18.11
C GLU A 22 1.23 2.82 -16.64
N PHE A 23 2.04 3.39 -15.73
CA PHE A 23 1.73 3.39 -14.30
C PHE A 23 0.44 4.16 -14.01
N ALA A 24 0.32 5.40 -14.47
CA ALA A 24 -0.86 6.23 -14.24
C ALA A 24 -2.16 5.63 -14.78
N GLY A 25 -2.09 4.90 -15.91
CA GLY A 25 -3.27 4.25 -16.51
C GLY A 25 -3.60 2.87 -15.94
N GLY A 26 -2.61 2.15 -15.38
CA GLY A 26 -2.75 0.72 -15.03
C GLY A 26 -2.66 0.40 -13.54
N TYR A 27 -1.97 1.22 -12.75
CA TYR A 27 -1.74 0.87 -11.33
C TYR A 27 -2.92 1.24 -10.41
N GLY A 28 -3.58 2.35 -10.65
CA GLY A 28 -4.68 2.85 -9.83
C GLY A 28 -4.65 4.38 -9.73
N PRO A 29 -5.43 4.97 -8.81
CA PRO A 29 -5.54 6.42 -8.69
C PRO A 29 -4.33 7.02 -7.94
N PHE A 30 -3.10 6.84 -8.47
CA PHE A 30 -1.86 7.33 -7.86
C PHE A 30 -1.12 8.27 -8.81
N THR A 31 -1.88 9.10 -9.54
CA THR A 31 -1.33 10.00 -10.58
C THR A 31 -0.49 11.13 -9.99
N ASN A 32 -0.86 11.68 -8.84
CA ASN A 32 -0.07 12.70 -8.15
C ASN A 32 1.22 12.11 -7.60
N GLN A 33 1.17 10.88 -7.07
CA GLN A 33 2.37 10.21 -6.56
C GLN A 33 3.39 9.97 -7.67
N VAL A 34 2.99 9.41 -8.83
CA VAL A 34 3.93 9.18 -9.94
C VAL A 34 4.45 10.49 -10.52
N ALA A 35 3.63 11.55 -10.54
CA ALA A 35 4.03 12.88 -11.00
C ALA A 35 5.14 13.50 -10.12
N VAL A 36 5.12 13.22 -8.82
CA VAL A 36 6.18 13.63 -7.90
C VAL A 36 7.42 12.74 -8.06
N PHE A 37 7.26 11.42 -8.19
CA PHE A 37 8.40 10.53 -8.47
C PHE A 37 9.10 10.84 -9.79
N ALA A 38 8.43 11.50 -10.73
CA ALA A 38 9.02 11.94 -12.01
C ALA A 38 10.20 12.91 -11.87
N HIS A 39 10.37 13.57 -10.72
CA HIS A 39 11.59 14.33 -10.39
C HIS A 39 12.83 13.44 -10.28
N VAL A 40 12.66 12.13 -10.09
CA VAL A 40 13.77 11.17 -9.93
C VAL A 40 13.66 10.11 -11.03
N PRO A 41 14.36 10.28 -12.18
CA PRO A 41 14.30 9.36 -13.32
C PRO A 41 14.51 7.89 -12.96
N ALA A 42 15.39 7.61 -11.98
CA ALA A 42 15.63 6.25 -11.50
C ALA A 42 14.41 5.64 -10.79
N ALA A 43 13.64 6.44 -10.08
CA ALA A 43 12.41 5.97 -9.43
C ALA A 43 11.35 5.56 -10.47
N LEU A 44 11.16 6.36 -11.52
CA LEU A 44 10.28 5.98 -12.63
C LEU A 44 10.76 4.69 -13.30
N ARG A 45 12.06 4.58 -13.58
CA ARG A 45 12.62 3.46 -14.36
C ARG A 45 12.58 2.13 -13.63
N TYR A 46 12.73 2.12 -12.31
CA TYR A 46 12.90 0.88 -11.55
C TYR A 46 11.81 0.61 -10.51
N LEU A 47 11.29 1.65 -9.86
CA LEU A 47 10.29 1.47 -8.81
C LEU A 47 8.88 1.30 -9.39
N MET A 48 8.50 2.08 -10.40
CA MET A 48 7.16 1.97 -10.98
C MET A 48 6.94 0.63 -11.69
N PRO A 49 7.86 0.11 -12.54
CA PRO A 49 7.74 -1.23 -13.10
C PRO A 49 7.70 -2.33 -12.04
N LEU A 50 8.50 -2.23 -10.97
CA LEU A 50 8.44 -3.19 -9.85
C LEU A 50 7.02 -3.25 -9.25
N LEU A 51 6.39 -2.11 -9.00
CA LEU A 51 5.03 -2.07 -8.45
C LEU A 51 4.00 -2.67 -9.41
N MET A 52 4.13 -2.39 -10.72
CA MET A 52 3.28 -2.98 -11.75
C MET A 52 3.43 -4.50 -11.82
N GLU A 53 4.64 -5.01 -11.78
CA GLU A 53 4.93 -6.45 -11.79
C GLU A 53 4.35 -7.13 -10.53
N LEU A 54 4.62 -6.60 -9.34
CA LEU A 54 4.08 -7.11 -8.10
C LEU A 54 2.53 -7.11 -8.08
N ARG A 55 1.88 -6.13 -8.72
CA ARG A 55 0.43 -6.08 -8.84
C ARG A 55 -0.11 -7.19 -9.75
N THR A 56 0.59 -7.50 -10.84
CA THR A 56 0.17 -8.50 -11.81
C THR A 56 0.53 -9.93 -11.40
N ALA A 57 1.57 -10.14 -10.62
CA ALA A 57 2.04 -11.44 -10.15
C ALA A 57 1.01 -12.20 -9.31
N LYS A 58 0.16 -11.49 -8.55
CA LYS A 58 -0.92 -12.07 -7.71
C LYS A 58 -0.43 -13.18 -6.78
N THR A 59 0.78 -13.07 -6.27
CA THR A 59 1.39 -14.05 -5.37
C THR A 59 0.68 -14.09 -4.01
N LEU A 60 0.32 -12.89 -3.50
CA LEU A 60 -0.42 -12.75 -2.25
C LEU A 60 -1.93 -12.71 -2.48
N PRO A 61 -2.73 -13.26 -1.55
CA PRO A 61 -4.15 -12.97 -1.47
C PRO A 61 -4.35 -11.45 -1.35
N LYS A 62 -5.24 -10.90 -2.17
CA LYS A 62 -5.44 -9.46 -2.25
C LYS A 62 -5.94 -8.88 -0.92
N ARG A 63 -6.84 -9.60 -0.23
CA ARG A 63 -7.32 -9.25 1.10
C ARG A 63 -6.17 -9.11 2.11
N ALA A 64 -5.25 -10.06 2.16
CA ALA A 64 -4.07 -10.01 3.03
C ALA A 64 -3.18 -8.80 2.71
N LEU A 65 -2.99 -8.50 1.42
CA LEU A 65 -2.22 -7.35 0.97
C LEU A 65 -2.86 -6.04 1.44
N GLU A 66 -4.16 -5.84 1.19
CA GLU A 66 -4.86 -4.60 1.54
C GLU A 66 -4.96 -4.41 3.06
N LEU A 67 -5.19 -5.47 3.84
CA LEU A 67 -5.14 -5.42 5.30
C LEU A 67 -3.78 -4.90 5.79
N ALA A 68 -2.69 -5.46 5.27
CA ALA A 68 -1.35 -5.03 5.67
C ALA A 68 -1.05 -3.57 5.29
N ILE A 69 -1.48 -3.12 4.10
CA ILE A 69 -1.27 -1.74 3.66
C ILE A 69 -2.11 -0.76 4.49
N VAL A 70 -3.39 -1.05 4.71
CA VAL A 70 -4.28 -0.13 5.44
C VAL A 70 -3.82 0.02 6.89
N ILE A 71 -3.50 -1.09 7.59
CA ILE A 71 -3.05 -1.00 8.99
C ILE A 71 -1.72 -0.22 9.14
N VAL A 72 -0.74 -0.45 8.25
CA VAL A 72 0.53 0.30 8.28
C VAL A 72 0.30 1.78 7.98
N SER A 73 -0.61 2.11 7.07
CA SER A 73 -0.96 3.49 6.75
C SER A 73 -1.66 4.19 7.92
N GLN A 74 -2.51 3.48 8.66
CA GLN A 74 -3.12 3.99 9.90
C GLN A 74 -2.09 4.22 10.99
N LEU A 75 -1.15 3.29 11.20
CA LEU A 75 -0.05 3.45 12.16
C LEU A 75 0.85 4.66 11.85
N ASN A 76 1.00 4.99 10.58
CA ASN A 76 1.75 6.17 10.12
C ASN A 76 0.91 7.45 10.06
N ALA A 77 -0.41 7.38 10.31
CA ALA A 77 -1.36 8.48 10.11
C ALA A 77 -1.26 9.09 8.68
N CYS A 78 -1.06 8.24 7.66
CA CYS A 78 -0.97 8.67 6.27
C CYS A 78 -2.35 8.65 5.61
N ASP A 79 -3.06 9.77 5.64
CA ASP A 79 -4.41 9.90 5.10
C ASP A 79 -4.45 9.59 3.61
N TYR A 80 -3.45 10.02 2.84
CA TYR A 80 -3.32 9.72 1.41
C TYR A 80 -3.44 8.21 1.13
N TYR A 81 -2.67 7.38 1.83
CA TYR A 81 -2.68 5.93 1.60
C TYR A 81 -3.94 5.25 2.14
N VAL A 82 -4.47 5.71 3.27
CA VAL A 82 -5.76 5.22 3.79
C VAL A 82 -6.86 5.49 2.78
N ALA A 83 -6.95 6.70 2.23
CA ALA A 83 -7.95 7.06 1.22
C ALA A 83 -7.88 6.19 -0.04
N HIS A 84 -6.67 5.85 -0.48
CA HIS A 84 -6.46 5.05 -1.69
C HIS A 84 -6.72 3.55 -1.48
N HIS A 85 -6.36 2.98 -0.32
CA HIS A 85 -6.38 1.53 -0.09
C HIS A 85 -7.63 1.03 0.65
N LYS A 86 -8.27 1.86 1.49
CA LYS A 86 -9.51 1.48 2.17
C LYS A 86 -10.64 1.05 1.20
N PRO A 87 -10.86 1.71 0.03
CA PRO A 87 -11.81 1.22 -0.97
C PRO A 87 -11.44 -0.15 -1.55
N PHE A 88 -10.16 -0.46 -1.72
CA PHE A 88 -9.76 -1.79 -2.17
C PHE A 88 -10.01 -2.85 -1.11
N LEU A 89 -9.76 -2.53 0.17
CA LEU A 89 -10.07 -3.44 1.27
C LEU A 89 -11.58 -3.69 1.39
N ALA A 90 -12.42 -2.69 1.11
CA ALA A 90 -13.88 -2.86 1.07
C ALA A 90 -14.34 -3.85 -0.02
N VAL A 91 -13.71 -3.83 -1.19
CA VAL A 91 -13.96 -4.82 -2.25
C VAL A 91 -13.62 -6.24 -1.78
N GLU A 92 -12.63 -6.39 -0.89
CA GLU A 92 -12.25 -7.67 -0.30
C GLU A 92 -13.12 -8.06 0.93
N GLY A 93 -14.18 -7.32 1.20
CA GLY A 93 -15.22 -7.68 2.18
C GLY A 93 -14.98 -7.21 3.61
N VAL A 94 -14.15 -6.20 3.83
CA VAL A 94 -14.04 -5.48 5.11
C VAL A 94 -14.74 -4.13 4.97
N SER A 95 -15.77 -3.89 5.77
CA SER A 95 -16.53 -2.65 5.69
C SER A 95 -15.68 -1.41 6.00
N ALA A 96 -16.15 -0.21 5.62
CA ALA A 96 -15.48 1.03 5.96
C ALA A 96 -15.28 1.18 7.48
N ALA A 97 -16.31 0.85 8.26
CA ALA A 97 -16.26 0.87 9.72
C ALA A 97 -15.33 -0.21 10.28
N GLY A 98 -15.26 -1.38 9.63
CA GLY A 98 -14.31 -2.44 9.97
C GLY A 98 -12.87 -1.98 9.70
N ALA A 99 -12.61 -1.39 8.54
CA ALA A 99 -11.29 -0.86 8.21
C ALA A 99 -10.80 0.18 9.23
N ASP A 100 -11.68 1.00 9.81
CA ASP A 100 -11.31 1.97 10.85
C ASP A 100 -10.92 1.33 12.18
N ARG A 101 -11.26 0.07 12.37
CA ARG A 101 -11.05 -0.68 13.62
C ARG A 101 -9.96 -1.77 13.51
N LEU A 102 -9.10 -1.73 12.51
CA LEU A 102 -8.06 -2.75 12.33
C LEU A 102 -7.09 -2.86 13.52
N LEU A 103 -6.91 -1.80 14.31
CA LEU A 103 -6.12 -1.85 15.54
C LEU A 103 -6.76 -2.73 16.63
N ASP A 104 -8.08 -2.93 16.58
CA ASP A 104 -8.82 -3.82 17.47
C ASP A 104 -8.86 -5.26 16.92
N TYR A 105 -7.91 -5.65 16.06
CA TYR A 105 -7.92 -6.90 15.30
C TYR A 105 -8.18 -8.17 16.13
N PRO A 106 -7.77 -8.31 17.38
CA PRO A 106 -8.02 -9.54 18.14
C PRO A 106 -9.51 -9.87 18.26
N ASP A 107 -10.34 -8.84 18.48
CA ASP A 107 -11.79 -8.98 18.67
C ASP A 107 -12.61 -8.48 17.46
N HIS A 108 -11.94 -8.30 16.30
CA HIS A 108 -12.57 -7.74 15.13
C HIS A 108 -13.56 -8.71 14.46
N PRO A 109 -14.86 -8.34 14.29
CA PRO A 109 -15.91 -9.27 13.85
C PRO A 109 -15.85 -9.65 12.37
N GLU A 110 -15.18 -8.86 11.54
CA GLU A 110 -15.10 -9.06 10.09
C GLU A 110 -13.79 -9.74 9.66
N LEU A 111 -12.87 -10.02 10.61
CA LEU A 111 -11.58 -10.65 10.34
C LEU A 111 -11.59 -12.12 10.79
N ASP A 112 -11.17 -13.00 9.90
CA ASP A 112 -10.86 -14.38 10.26
C ASP A 112 -9.47 -14.51 10.95
N ASP A 113 -9.10 -15.73 11.36
CA ASP A 113 -7.84 -15.96 12.06
C ASP A 113 -6.61 -15.66 11.18
N THR A 114 -6.70 -15.86 9.87
CA THR A 114 -5.63 -15.55 8.93
C THR A 114 -5.50 -14.03 8.73
N ASP A 115 -6.61 -13.32 8.65
CA ASP A 115 -6.65 -11.86 8.59
C ASP A 115 -6.00 -11.23 9.83
N LYS A 116 -6.39 -11.72 11.03
CA LYS A 116 -5.82 -11.26 12.30
C LYS A 116 -4.32 -11.51 12.37
N LEU A 117 -3.88 -12.67 11.88
CA LEU A 117 -2.46 -13.02 11.80
C LEU A 117 -1.70 -12.06 10.86
N VAL A 118 -2.28 -11.68 9.72
CA VAL A 118 -1.69 -10.71 8.79
C VAL A 118 -1.57 -9.33 9.42
N VAL A 119 -2.62 -8.86 10.11
CA VAL A 119 -2.61 -7.56 10.79
C VAL A 119 -1.57 -7.55 11.91
N GLU A 120 -1.53 -8.59 12.75
CA GLU A 120 -0.52 -8.73 13.82
C GLU A 120 0.90 -8.70 13.26
N TYR A 121 1.12 -9.45 12.17
CA TYR A 121 2.43 -9.47 11.52
C TYR A 121 2.79 -8.11 10.92
N ALA A 122 1.86 -7.43 10.26
CA ALA A 122 2.11 -6.11 9.67
C ALA A 122 2.48 -5.08 10.74
N ILE A 123 1.79 -5.06 11.87
CA ILE A 123 2.12 -4.21 13.03
C ILE A 123 3.52 -4.53 13.56
N ALA A 124 3.80 -5.83 13.79
CA ALA A 124 5.09 -6.26 14.34
C ALA A 124 6.26 -5.95 13.38
N ALA A 125 6.08 -6.21 12.09
CA ALA A 125 7.09 -5.97 11.06
C ALA A 125 7.36 -4.47 10.85
N TRP A 126 6.36 -3.62 11.05
CA TRP A 126 6.50 -2.19 10.93
C TRP A 126 7.10 -1.54 12.17
N GLU A 127 6.55 -1.82 13.36
CA GLU A 127 6.94 -1.13 14.58
C GLU A 127 8.18 -1.72 15.26
N ARG A 128 8.36 -3.04 15.18
CA ARG A 128 9.39 -3.78 15.94
C ARG A 128 10.01 -4.90 15.11
N PRO A 129 10.58 -4.61 13.91
CA PRO A 129 11.05 -5.64 12.98
C PRO A 129 12.17 -6.54 13.54
N ASN A 130 12.92 -6.04 14.52
CA ASN A 130 13.99 -6.80 15.20
C ASN A 130 13.52 -7.61 16.42
N ARG A 131 12.22 -7.65 16.70
CA ARG A 131 11.63 -8.32 17.88
C ARG A 131 10.35 -9.09 17.52
N ILE A 132 10.22 -9.54 16.28
CA ILE A 132 9.08 -10.38 15.88
C ILE A 132 9.23 -11.74 16.56
N PRO A 133 8.22 -12.22 17.31
CA PRO A 133 8.29 -13.51 17.97
C PRO A 133 8.39 -14.67 16.98
N ASP A 134 9.25 -15.66 17.25
CA ASP A 134 9.37 -16.85 16.39
C ASP A 134 8.04 -17.60 16.21
N GLY A 135 7.19 -17.60 17.25
CA GLY A 135 5.85 -18.18 17.19
C GLY A 135 4.96 -17.54 16.14
N LEU A 136 5.05 -16.22 15.95
CA LEU A 136 4.31 -15.51 14.91
C LEU A 136 4.75 -15.96 13.51
N PHE A 137 6.06 -16.10 13.29
CA PHE A 137 6.60 -16.63 12.04
C PHE A 137 6.20 -18.09 11.78
N GLN A 138 6.14 -18.92 12.83
CA GLN A 138 5.66 -20.30 12.70
C GLN A 138 4.18 -20.35 12.32
N HIS A 139 3.36 -19.43 12.82
CA HIS A 139 1.96 -19.32 12.41
C HIS A 139 1.85 -18.87 10.95
N LEU A 140 2.59 -17.84 10.52
CA LEU A 140 2.60 -17.39 9.12
C LEU A 140 2.93 -18.52 8.15
N ARG A 141 3.94 -19.35 8.44
CA ARG A 141 4.35 -20.49 7.61
C ARG A 141 3.28 -21.58 7.45
N ARG A 142 2.24 -21.59 8.27
CA ARG A 142 1.11 -22.52 8.10
C ARG A 142 0.11 -22.04 7.04
N HIS A 143 0.08 -20.75 6.77
CA HIS A 143 -0.88 -20.10 5.87
C HIS A 143 -0.24 -19.55 4.61
N PHE A 144 1.05 -19.21 4.66
CA PHE A 144 1.79 -18.56 3.57
C PHE A 144 3.10 -19.29 3.28
N SER A 145 3.42 -19.41 1.99
CA SER A 145 4.74 -19.87 1.55
C SER A 145 5.83 -18.84 1.91
N GLU A 146 7.08 -19.24 1.89
CA GLU A 146 8.20 -18.31 2.13
C GLU A 146 8.21 -17.13 1.14
N ALA A 147 7.91 -17.40 -0.14
CA ALA A 147 7.79 -16.35 -1.16
C ALA A 147 6.68 -15.33 -0.81
N GLN A 148 5.54 -15.82 -0.33
CA GLN A 148 4.45 -14.94 0.10
C GLN A 148 4.81 -14.14 1.35
N ILE A 149 5.49 -14.74 2.32
CA ILE A 149 5.96 -14.02 3.53
C ILE A 149 6.97 -12.92 3.13
N VAL A 150 7.90 -13.23 2.22
CA VAL A 150 8.87 -12.26 1.73
C VAL A 150 8.16 -11.11 0.98
N GLU A 151 7.21 -11.43 0.11
CA GLU A 151 6.44 -10.40 -0.60
C GLU A 151 5.58 -9.56 0.36
N LEU A 152 4.91 -10.19 1.33
CA LEU A 152 4.13 -9.47 2.35
C LEU A 152 5.01 -8.49 3.13
N THR A 153 6.20 -8.95 3.55
CA THR A 153 7.18 -8.09 4.25
C THR A 153 7.65 -6.94 3.36
N LEU A 154 7.94 -7.21 2.08
CA LEU A 154 8.31 -6.19 1.11
C LEU A 154 7.18 -5.15 0.95
N ARG A 155 5.91 -5.59 0.85
CA ARG A 155 4.76 -4.70 0.71
C ARG A 155 4.54 -3.83 1.94
N ILE A 156 4.70 -4.39 3.15
CA ILE A 156 4.64 -3.66 4.42
C ILE A 156 5.70 -2.54 4.44
N THR A 157 6.94 -2.87 4.11
CA THR A 157 8.04 -1.91 4.15
C THR A 157 7.95 -0.86 3.04
N LEU A 158 7.52 -1.23 1.83
CA LEU A 158 7.23 -0.28 0.76
C LEU A 158 6.07 0.65 1.11
N CYS A 159 5.01 0.14 1.75
CA CYS A 159 3.91 0.96 2.24
C CYS A 159 4.43 2.06 3.17
N GLY A 160 5.21 1.70 4.18
CA GLY A 160 5.81 2.69 5.08
C GLY A 160 6.75 3.68 4.40
N PHE A 161 7.51 3.21 3.38
CA PHE A 161 8.32 4.10 2.53
C PHE A 161 7.42 5.13 1.82
N PHE A 162 6.35 4.69 1.16
CA PHE A 162 5.44 5.58 0.46
C PHE A 162 4.66 6.51 1.40
N ASN A 163 4.23 6.03 2.56
CA ASN A 163 3.57 6.87 3.55
C ASN A 163 4.47 8.06 3.93
N LYS A 164 5.71 7.79 4.32
CA LYS A 164 6.67 8.84 4.70
C LYS A 164 7.02 9.77 3.56
N PHE A 165 7.14 9.24 2.34
CA PHE A 165 7.42 10.03 1.16
C PHE A 165 6.26 10.99 0.85
N ASN A 166 5.04 10.49 0.84
CA ASN A 166 3.84 11.28 0.52
C ASN A 166 3.61 12.38 1.57
N ASP A 167 3.69 12.04 2.86
CA ASP A 167 3.46 12.99 3.95
C ASP A 167 4.55 14.05 4.02
N ALA A 168 5.82 13.66 3.84
CA ALA A 168 6.93 14.61 3.82
C ALA A 168 6.80 15.64 2.71
N LEU A 169 6.25 15.26 1.55
CA LEU A 169 6.06 16.12 0.39
C LEU A 169 4.64 16.70 0.30
N GLN A 170 3.74 16.29 1.21
CA GLN A 170 2.34 16.69 1.22
C GLN A 170 1.67 16.49 -0.14
N ILE A 171 1.83 15.27 -0.69
CA ILE A 171 1.18 14.90 -1.96
C ILE A 171 -0.33 14.94 -1.75
N GLU A 172 -1.03 15.66 -2.62
CA GLU A 172 -2.47 15.81 -2.55
C GLU A 172 -3.17 14.55 -3.06
N GLU A 173 -4.30 14.20 -2.44
CA GLU A 173 -5.13 13.09 -2.89
C GLU A 173 -5.70 13.38 -4.28
N GLU A 174 -5.84 12.33 -5.08
CA GLU A 174 -6.55 12.41 -6.35
C GLU A 174 -8.07 12.45 -6.09
N PRO A 175 -8.83 13.27 -6.87
CA PRO A 175 -10.29 13.34 -6.73
C PRO A 175 -10.98 11.99 -6.79
N GLU A 176 -10.50 11.08 -7.66
CA GLU A 176 -11.04 9.73 -7.82
C GLU A 176 -10.86 8.85 -6.57
N ALA A 177 -9.79 9.06 -5.80
CA ALA A 177 -9.58 8.34 -4.54
C ALA A 177 -10.57 8.84 -3.47
N ALA A 178 -10.74 10.16 -3.36
CA ALA A 178 -11.70 10.77 -2.46
C ALA A 178 -13.15 10.36 -2.78
N GLU A 179 -13.52 10.31 -4.07
CA GLU A 179 -14.84 9.85 -4.50
C GLU A 179 -15.11 8.38 -4.14
N ARG A 180 -14.12 7.50 -4.33
CA ARG A 180 -14.22 6.09 -3.95
C ARG A 180 -14.35 5.91 -2.44
N LEU A 181 -13.59 6.67 -1.66
CA LEU A 181 -13.68 6.64 -0.20
C LEU A 181 -15.05 7.11 0.29
N ALA A 182 -15.58 8.17 -0.30
CA ALA A 182 -16.89 8.72 0.06
C ALA A 182 -18.07 7.81 -0.33
N ALA A 183 -17.86 6.86 -1.23
CA ALA A 183 -18.87 5.88 -1.67
C ALA A 183 -18.95 4.63 -0.78
N LEU A 184 -18.10 4.48 0.24
CA LEU A 184 -18.11 3.38 1.21
C LEU A 184 -19.12 3.59 2.32
#